data_742df9b8075255847a2194fdca6b46b2
#
_entry.id   742df9b8075255847a2194fdca6b46b2
#
_cell.length_a   1.000
_cell.length_b   1.000
_cell.length_c   1.000
_cell.angle_alpha   90.00
_cell.angle_beta   90.00
_cell.angle_gamma   90.00
#
_symmetry.space_group_name_H-M   'P 1'
#
loop_
_entity.id
_entity.type
_entity.pdbx_description
1 polymer ?
#
loop_
_entity_poly.entity_id
_entity_poly.type
_entity_poly.pdbx_seq_one_letter_code
_entity_poly.pdbx_strand_id
1 'polypeptide(L)'
;MVNYRSVSQLKQYEKCPYSYYLARIEQVWERPAAWLPQGLAVHEAAEEFEKSGRTMSTDETQDVFRESYAKHTSRLCEETPNFNYWFSSGPYKGEEDIERRFKLGLEQVARYVDYYTEVHPEEVIWITPEGEPAIELGFDIDLDGVRVKGFIDQVIEHPTHGTHVRDIKSGNQPGDDFQLAVYAIAINQMHGTDIDTGDYWMGRQGKPTKEIYKLHFWNREKVAEEFHKVDEGIRKGDFPAKPDEDKCRFCP
;
A
#
# COMPACT_ATOMS: atom_id res chain seq x y z
N MET A 1 -1.86 -11.82 20.82
CA MET A 1 -2.57 -10.89 19.91
C MET A 1 -1.70 -9.67 19.67
N VAL A 2 -1.64 -9.18 18.46
CA VAL A 2 -0.86 -7.98 18.10
C VAL A 2 -1.47 -6.77 18.83
N ASN A 3 -0.62 -5.98 19.49
CA ASN A 3 -1.07 -4.84 20.32
C ASN A 3 -1.31 -3.54 19.52
N TYR A 4 -1.45 -3.63 18.20
CA TYR A 4 -1.72 -2.49 17.32
C TYR A 4 -2.66 -2.88 16.18
N ARG A 5 -3.23 -1.87 15.51
CA ARG A 5 -4.03 -2.01 14.30
C ARG A 5 -3.33 -1.32 13.13
N SER A 6 -3.74 -1.67 11.91
CA SER A 6 -3.33 -0.99 10.69
C SER A 6 -4.53 -0.83 9.75
N VAL A 7 -4.41 0.04 8.76
CA VAL A 7 -5.45 0.22 7.73
C VAL A 7 -5.77 -1.11 7.04
N SER A 8 -4.75 -1.90 6.71
CA SER A 8 -4.96 -3.21 6.07
C SER A 8 -5.69 -4.21 6.98
N GLN A 9 -5.41 -4.20 8.29
CA GLN A 9 -6.13 -5.02 9.26
C GLN A 9 -7.60 -4.59 9.38
N LEU A 10 -7.85 -3.29 9.46
CA LEU A 10 -9.21 -2.73 9.51
C LEU A 10 -9.99 -3.15 8.28
N LYS A 11 -9.49 -2.88 7.09
CA LYS A 11 -10.15 -3.25 5.82
C LYS A 11 -10.38 -4.76 5.68
N GLN A 12 -9.44 -5.59 6.13
CA GLN A 12 -9.60 -7.05 6.13
C GLN A 12 -10.74 -7.49 7.06
N TYR A 13 -10.80 -6.94 8.28
CA TYR A 13 -11.86 -7.26 9.24
C TYR A 13 -13.23 -6.78 8.74
N GLU A 14 -13.34 -5.57 8.21
CA GLU A 14 -14.59 -5.05 7.64
C GLU A 14 -15.07 -5.88 6.46
N LYS A 15 -14.16 -6.28 5.59
CA LYS A 15 -14.47 -7.15 4.45
C LYS A 15 -15.03 -8.48 4.91
N CYS A 16 -14.35 -9.16 5.84
CA CYS A 16 -14.81 -10.41 6.43
C CYS A 16 -14.03 -10.70 7.74
N PRO A 17 -14.65 -10.54 8.92
CA PRO A 17 -14.01 -10.84 10.20
C PRO A 17 -13.44 -12.25 10.29
N TYR A 18 -14.11 -13.25 9.69
CA TYR A 18 -13.60 -14.62 9.67
C TYR A 18 -12.32 -14.77 8.83
N SER A 19 -12.19 -14.06 7.70
CA SER A 19 -10.94 -14.01 6.94
C SER A 19 -9.80 -13.38 7.73
N TYR A 20 -10.09 -12.31 8.49
CA TYR A 20 -9.13 -11.74 9.42
C TYR A 20 -8.67 -12.76 10.47
N TYR A 21 -9.62 -13.48 11.09
CA TYR A 21 -9.31 -14.52 12.08
C TYR A 21 -8.38 -15.59 11.51
N LEU A 22 -8.71 -16.14 10.34
CA LEU A 22 -7.89 -17.17 9.70
C LEU A 22 -6.48 -16.68 9.39
N ALA A 23 -6.35 -15.49 8.78
CA ALA A 23 -5.06 -14.97 8.35
C ALA A 23 -4.21 -14.42 9.50
N ARG A 24 -4.81 -13.73 10.49
CA ARG A 24 -4.06 -12.97 11.51
C ARG A 24 -3.98 -13.64 12.87
N ILE A 25 -4.95 -14.48 13.22
CA ILE A 25 -5.00 -15.18 14.51
C ILE A 25 -4.54 -16.62 14.36
N GLU A 26 -5.18 -17.38 13.47
CA GLU A 26 -4.82 -18.78 13.20
C GLU A 26 -3.60 -18.94 12.30
N GLN A 27 -3.25 -17.90 11.52
CA GLN A 27 -2.12 -17.90 10.60
C GLN A 27 -2.14 -19.13 9.66
N VAL A 28 -3.32 -19.42 9.14
CA VAL A 28 -3.48 -20.52 8.17
C VAL A 28 -2.72 -20.19 6.88
N TRP A 29 -2.35 -21.23 6.13
CA TRP A 29 -1.73 -21.05 4.82
C TRP A 29 -2.60 -20.16 3.91
N GLU A 30 -1.97 -19.14 3.33
CA GLU A 30 -2.62 -18.23 2.40
C GLU A 30 -2.22 -18.58 0.96
N ARG A 31 -3.20 -18.52 0.06
CA ARG A 31 -2.99 -18.78 -1.37
C ARG A 31 -2.10 -17.71 -1.99
N PRO A 32 -0.94 -18.09 -2.60
CA PRO A 32 -0.07 -17.11 -3.24
C PRO A 32 -0.68 -16.52 -4.51
N ALA A 33 -0.16 -15.35 -4.87
CA ALA A 33 -0.54 -14.66 -6.10
C ALA A 33 0.66 -13.92 -6.70
N ALA A 34 0.84 -14.01 -8.01
CA ALA A 34 1.97 -13.37 -8.71
C ALA A 34 1.95 -11.83 -8.67
N TRP A 35 0.81 -11.21 -8.36
CA TRP A 35 0.72 -9.75 -8.20
C TRP A 35 1.26 -9.25 -6.87
N LEU A 36 1.39 -10.10 -5.83
CA LEU A 36 1.92 -9.68 -4.52
C LEU A 36 3.41 -9.31 -4.62
N PRO A 37 4.31 -10.19 -5.14
CA PRO A 37 5.70 -9.81 -5.40
C PRO A 37 5.85 -8.60 -6.29
N GLN A 38 5.00 -8.45 -7.33
CA GLN A 38 5.04 -7.29 -8.21
C GLN A 38 4.77 -5.99 -7.45
N GLY A 39 3.74 -5.98 -6.60
CA GLY A 39 3.41 -4.80 -5.79
C GLY A 39 4.58 -4.41 -4.89
N LEU A 40 5.09 -5.35 -4.10
CA LEU A 40 6.23 -5.12 -3.20
C LEU A 40 7.45 -4.60 -3.94
N ALA A 41 7.83 -5.23 -5.06
CA ALA A 41 9.01 -4.83 -5.82
C ALA A 41 8.88 -3.44 -6.49
N VAL A 42 7.67 -3.04 -6.89
CA VAL A 42 7.42 -1.68 -7.41
C VAL A 42 7.59 -0.64 -6.30
N HIS A 43 7.08 -0.91 -5.08
CA HIS A 43 7.26 -0.01 -3.93
C HIS A 43 8.74 0.10 -3.55
N GLU A 44 9.46 -1.02 -3.39
CA GLU A 44 10.90 -1.01 -3.07
C GLU A 44 11.72 -0.25 -4.13
N ALA A 45 11.41 -0.41 -5.42
CA ALA A 45 12.09 0.32 -6.48
C ALA A 45 11.79 1.83 -6.45
N ALA A 46 10.53 2.22 -6.21
CA ALA A 46 10.16 3.63 -6.06
C ALA A 46 10.81 4.26 -4.83
N GLU A 47 10.84 3.54 -3.72
CA GLU A 47 11.50 3.96 -2.48
C GLU A 47 12.99 4.26 -2.69
N GLU A 48 13.74 3.32 -3.30
CA GLU A 48 15.17 3.50 -3.53
C GLU A 48 15.47 4.61 -4.55
N PHE A 49 14.64 4.76 -5.59
CA PHE A 49 14.74 5.88 -6.52
C PHE A 49 14.58 7.22 -5.80
N GLU A 50 13.55 7.38 -4.97
CA GLU A 50 13.33 8.62 -4.21
C GLU A 50 14.44 8.86 -3.18
N LYS A 51 14.91 7.83 -2.44
CA LYS A 51 16.01 7.92 -1.49
C LYS A 51 17.34 8.34 -2.16
N SER A 52 17.53 7.97 -3.40
CA SER A 52 18.69 8.42 -4.18
C SER A 52 18.65 9.93 -4.52
N GLY A 53 17.58 10.63 -4.16
CA GLY A 53 17.31 11.98 -4.65
C GLY A 53 17.02 12.01 -6.15
N ARG A 54 16.42 10.93 -6.68
CA ARG A 54 16.08 10.75 -8.10
C ARG A 54 17.27 10.77 -9.04
N THR A 55 18.43 10.34 -8.55
CA THR A 55 19.68 10.30 -9.35
C THR A 55 19.88 8.96 -10.05
N MET A 56 19.15 7.92 -9.66
CA MET A 56 19.20 6.62 -10.33
C MET A 56 18.58 6.72 -11.73
N SER A 57 19.24 6.08 -12.69
CA SER A 57 18.67 5.86 -14.02
C SER A 57 17.50 4.86 -13.97
N THR A 58 16.72 4.82 -15.04
CA THR A 58 15.63 3.83 -15.19
C THR A 58 16.16 2.40 -15.07
N ASP A 59 17.33 2.09 -15.66
CA ASP A 59 17.92 0.75 -15.61
C ASP A 59 18.33 0.37 -14.18
N GLU A 60 18.98 1.28 -13.44
CA GLU A 60 19.36 1.05 -12.04
C GLU A 60 18.13 0.85 -11.15
N THR A 61 17.09 1.64 -11.35
CA THR A 61 15.83 1.49 -10.60
C THR A 61 15.12 0.18 -10.95
N GLN A 62 15.17 -0.23 -12.23
CA GLN A 62 14.65 -1.54 -12.64
C GLN A 62 15.49 -2.71 -12.09
N ASP A 63 16.77 -2.54 -11.82
CA ASP A 63 17.59 -3.57 -11.19
C ASP A 63 17.12 -3.82 -9.75
N VAL A 64 16.79 -2.77 -8.98
CA VAL A 64 16.14 -2.93 -7.67
C VAL A 64 14.84 -3.74 -7.78
N PHE A 65 14.00 -3.40 -8.75
CA PHE A 65 12.78 -4.17 -9.00
C PHE A 65 13.08 -5.65 -9.32
N ARG A 66 14.06 -5.94 -10.19
CA ARG A 66 14.42 -7.32 -10.58
C ARG A 66 14.83 -8.14 -9.37
N GLU A 67 15.69 -7.59 -8.53
CA GLU A 67 16.19 -8.25 -7.32
C GLU A 67 15.06 -8.52 -6.32
N SER A 68 14.26 -7.50 -6.02
CA SER A 68 13.13 -7.61 -5.10
C SER A 68 12.07 -8.60 -5.62
N TYR A 69 11.69 -8.48 -6.90
CA TYR A 69 10.72 -9.40 -7.51
C TYR A 69 11.18 -10.86 -7.47
N ALA A 70 12.45 -11.10 -7.82
CA ALA A 70 13.03 -12.44 -7.78
C ALA A 70 13.02 -12.99 -6.35
N LYS A 71 13.44 -12.22 -5.37
CA LYS A 71 13.46 -12.60 -3.94
C LYS A 71 12.06 -12.99 -3.45
N HIS A 72 11.06 -12.14 -3.65
CA HIS A 72 9.70 -12.39 -3.17
C HIS A 72 9.01 -13.54 -3.92
N THR A 73 9.22 -13.63 -5.24
CA THR A 73 8.66 -14.72 -6.05
C THR A 73 9.27 -16.07 -5.69
N SER A 74 10.60 -16.13 -5.55
CA SER A 74 11.29 -17.36 -5.15
C SER A 74 10.79 -17.88 -3.81
N ARG A 75 10.62 -17.00 -2.82
CA ARG A 75 10.06 -17.38 -1.52
C ARG A 75 8.66 -18.00 -1.66
N LEU A 76 7.76 -17.40 -2.42
CA LEU A 76 6.43 -17.95 -2.64
C LEU A 76 6.47 -19.29 -3.39
N CYS A 77 7.39 -19.46 -4.34
CA CYS A 77 7.58 -20.72 -5.06
C CYS A 77 8.13 -21.83 -4.13
N GLU A 78 9.01 -21.49 -3.20
CA GLU A 78 9.51 -22.45 -2.19
C GLU A 78 8.40 -22.88 -1.23
N GLU A 79 7.59 -21.93 -0.75
CA GLU A 79 6.46 -22.19 0.15
C GLU A 79 5.32 -22.96 -0.53
N THR A 80 5.09 -22.69 -1.82
CA THR A 80 4.00 -23.30 -2.60
C THR A 80 4.45 -23.59 -4.03
N PRO A 81 5.21 -24.70 -4.25
CA PRO A 81 5.78 -25.00 -5.56
C PRO A 81 4.77 -25.47 -6.61
N ASN A 82 3.56 -25.86 -6.20
CA ASN A 82 2.50 -26.27 -7.12
C ASN A 82 1.63 -25.05 -7.49
N PHE A 83 1.83 -24.53 -8.69
CA PHE A 83 1.11 -23.36 -9.22
C PHE A 83 -0.40 -23.54 -9.39
N ASN A 84 -0.92 -24.77 -9.30
CA ASN A 84 -2.37 -24.98 -9.28
C ASN A 84 -3.04 -24.43 -8.01
N TYR A 85 -2.26 -24.22 -6.96
CA TYR A 85 -2.72 -23.59 -5.72
C TYR A 85 -2.60 -22.06 -5.74
N TRP A 86 -1.99 -21.47 -6.75
CA TRP A 86 -1.87 -20.02 -6.87
C TRP A 86 -3.16 -19.40 -7.42
N PHE A 87 -3.41 -18.15 -7.04
CA PHE A 87 -4.46 -17.37 -7.68
C PHE A 87 -4.13 -17.12 -9.16
N SER A 88 -5.19 -17.12 -9.98
CA SER A 88 -5.08 -16.77 -11.39
C SER A 88 -5.44 -15.30 -11.62
N SER A 89 -4.71 -14.62 -12.49
CA SER A 89 -5.01 -13.27 -12.93
C SER A 89 -5.83 -13.28 -14.24
N GLY A 90 -7.12 -13.56 -14.13
CA GLY A 90 -7.95 -13.80 -15.31
C GLY A 90 -7.52 -15.10 -16.03
N PRO A 91 -7.09 -15.04 -17.31
CA PRO A 91 -6.65 -16.24 -18.04
C PRO A 91 -5.23 -16.69 -17.65
N TYR A 92 -4.42 -15.84 -17.02
CA TYR A 92 -3.01 -16.11 -16.74
C TYR A 92 -2.83 -16.89 -15.43
N LYS A 93 -1.98 -17.91 -15.46
CA LYS A 93 -1.73 -18.83 -14.33
C LYS A 93 -0.25 -19.17 -14.18
N GLY A 94 0.16 -19.44 -12.95
CA GLY A 94 1.49 -19.96 -12.64
C GLY A 94 2.62 -19.16 -13.27
N GLU A 95 3.53 -19.82 -13.97
CA GLU A 95 4.72 -19.23 -14.59
C GLU A 95 4.36 -18.12 -15.58
N GLU A 96 3.31 -18.30 -16.38
CA GLU A 96 2.86 -17.27 -17.34
C GLU A 96 2.45 -15.98 -16.64
N ASP A 97 1.75 -16.05 -15.49
CA ASP A 97 1.39 -14.85 -14.74
C ASP A 97 2.61 -14.24 -14.04
N ILE A 98 3.53 -15.05 -13.53
CA ILE A 98 4.78 -14.58 -12.94
C ILE A 98 5.59 -13.78 -13.97
N GLU A 99 5.82 -14.34 -15.18
CA GLU A 99 6.55 -13.63 -16.25
C GLU A 99 5.83 -12.35 -16.70
N ARG A 100 4.52 -12.42 -16.84
CA ARG A 100 3.72 -11.25 -17.21
C ARG A 100 3.81 -10.15 -16.16
N ARG A 101 3.77 -10.51 -14.88
CA ARG A 101 3.87 -9.56 -13.77
C ARG A 101 5.25 -8.94 -13.66
N PHE A 102 6.30 -9.72 -13.96
CA PHE A 102 7.66 -9.20 -14.07
C PHE A 102 7.78 -8.11 -15.13
N LYS A 103 7.31 -8.39 -16.35
CA LYS A 103 7.34 -7.41 -17.46
C LYS A 103 6.54 -6.15 -17.13
N LEU A 104 5.34 -6.34 -16.59
CA LEU A 104 4.48 -5.22 -16.18
C LEU A 104 5.13 -4.36 -15.08
N GLY A 105 5.80 -4.98 -14.11
CA GLY A 105 6.49 -4.24 -13.06
C GLY A 105 7.66 -3.40 -13.59
N LEU A 106 8.45 -3.92 -14.51
CA LEU A 106 9.51 -3.15 -15.19
C LEU A 106 8.95 -1.91 -15.91
N GLU A 107 7.81 -2.07 -16.62
CA GLU A 107 7.13 -0.94 -17.25
C GLU A 107 6.62 0.10 -16.23
N GLN A 108 6.11 -0.36 -15.09
CA GLN A 108 5.62 0.52 -14.03
C GLN A 108 6.74 1.34 -13.42
N VAL A 109 7.89 0.71 -13.16
CA VAL A 109 9.08 1.40 -12.66
C VAL A 109 9.60 2.42 -13.67
N ALA A 110 9.70 2.06 -14.95
CA ALA A 110 10.11 3.02 -15.98
C ALA A 110 9.20 4.25 -16.03
N ARG A 111 7.88 4.05 -16.02
CA ARG A 111 6.89 5.15 -15.98
C ARG A 111 6.99 6.00 -14.72
N TYR A 112 7.36 5.39 -13.58
CA TYR A 112 7.56 6.11 -12.33
C TYR A 112 8.78 7.04 -12.43
N VAL A 113 9.90 6.54 -12.92
CA VAL A 113 11.11 7.33 -13.13
C VAL A 113 10.83 8.47 -14.13
N ASP A 114 10.26 8.15 -15.30
CA ASP A 114 9.93 9.15 -16.32
C ASP A 114 9.00 10.25 -15.78
N TYR A 115 8.00 9.88 -14.97
CA TYR A 115 7.07 10.85 -14.40
C TYR A 115 7.78 11.90 -13.56
N TYR A 116 8.68 11.48 -12.69
CA TYR A 116 9.34 12.38 -11.75
C TYR A 116 10.64 13.02 -12.28
N THR A 117 11.17 12.55 -13.40
CA THR A 117 12.34 13.18 -14.03
C THR A 117 11.98 14.11 -15.19
N GLU A 118 10.99 13.72 -16.00
CA GLU A 118 10.69 14.39 -17.26
C GLU A 118 9.34 15.13 -17.25
N VAL A 119 8.33 14.58 -16.56
CA VAL A 119 6.95 15.09 -16.68
C VAL A 119 6.60 16.05 -15.53
N HIS A 120 6.90 15.68 -14.30
CA HIS A 120 6.58 16.44 -13.08
C HIS A 120 7.75 16.48 -12.10
N PRO A 121 8.92 16.98 -12.49
CA PRO A 121 10.09 17.07 -11.61
C PRO A 121 9.88 18.06 -10.44
N GLU A 122 8.88 18.94 -10.54
CA GLU A 122 8.50 19.90 -9.50
C GLU A 122 7.74 19.28 -8.32
N GLU A 123 7.17 18.10 -8.49
CA GLU A 123 6.59 17.36 -7.36
C GLU A 123 7.72 16.71 -6.56
N VAL A 124 8.09 17.29 -5.43
CA VAL A 124 9.22 16.82 -4.62
C VAL A 124 8.74 16.14 -3.35
N ILE A 125 9.56 15.26 -2.80
CA ILE A 125 9.29 14.64 -1.49
C ILE A 125 9.31 15.71 -0.40
N TRP A 126 8.27 15.72 0.43
CA TRP A 126 8.22 16.54 1.63
C TRP A 126 9.27 16.08 2.64
N ILE A 127 9.93 17.04 3.25
CA ILE A 127 10.92 16.77 4.32
C ILE A 127 10.27 17.10 5.66
N THR A 128 10.30 16.15 6.58
CA THR A 128 9.74 16.34 7.92
C THR A 128 10.48 17.47 8.67
N PRO A 129 9.89 18.07 9.71
CA PRO A 129 10.57 19.07 10.53
C PRO A 129 11.90 18.57 11.13
N GLU A 130 12.05 17.25 11.29
CA GLU A 130 13.26 16.60 11.79
C GLU A 130 14.31 16.38 10.70
N GLY A 131 14.00 16.67 9.44
CA GLY A 131 14.89 16.55 8.28
C GLY A 131 14.88 15.20 7.59
N GLU A 132 13.87 14.36 7.85
CA GLU A 132 13.71 13.07 7.20
C GLU A 132 12.82 13.17 5.93
N PRO A 133 13.21 12.56 4.82
CA PRO A 133 12.33 12.51 3.63
C PRO A 133 11.14 11.59 3.92
N ALA A 134 9.94 12.04 3.57
CA ALA A 134 8.71 11.29 3.79
C ALA A 134 8.48 10.23 2.69
N ILE A 135 9.30 9.19 2.73
CA ILE A 135 9.30 8.03 1.84
C ILE A 135 9.21 6.79 2.72
N GLU A 136 8.21 5.93 2.50
CA GLU A 136 7.94 4.77 3.37
C GLU A 136 8.00 5.16 4.84
N LEU A 137 7.44 6.33 5.15
CA LEU A 137 7.54 6.95 6.47
C LEU A 137 6.72 6.15 7.47
N GLY A 138 7.41 5.50 8.41
CA GLY A 138 6.77 4.73 9.47
C GLY A 138 5.98 5.63 10.43
N PHE A 139 4.76 5.23 10.79
CA PHE A 139 4.00 5.91 11.83
C PHE A 139 3.52 4.96 12.92
N ASP A 140 3.37 5.51 14.12
CA ASP A 140 2.91 4.82 15.31
C ASP A 140 2.12 5.81 16.17
N ILE A 141 0.81 5.85 15.99
CA ILE A 141 -0.07 6.84 16.59
C ILE A 141 -1.08 6.20 17.54
N ASP A 142 -1.57 6.98 18.48
CA ASP A 142 -2.69 6.61 19.34
C ASP A 142 -3.97 7.30 18.88
N LEU A 143 -5.00 6.52 18.63
CA LEU A 143 -6.35 6.98 18.32
C LEU A 143 -7.28 6.59 19.48
N ASP A 144 -7.27 7.41 20.53
CA ASP A 144 -8.10 7.28 21.74
C ASP A 144 -7.97 5.92 22.43
N GLY A 145 -6.72 5.43 22.55
CA GLY A 145 -6.40 4.14 23.19
C GLY A 145 -6.30 2.96 22.22
N VAL A 146 -6.51 3.18 20.92
CA VAL A 146 -6.18 2.20 19.88
C VAL A 146 -4.89 2.63 19.19
N ARG A 147 -3.82 1.85 19.39
CA ARG A 147 -2.53 2.07 18.74
C ARG A 147 -2.61 1.67 17.28
N VAL A 148 -2.29 2.58 16.36
CA VAL A 148 -2.33 2.36 14.93
C VAL A 148 -0.94 2.56 14.32
N LYS A 149 -0.50 1.59 13.52
CA LYS A 149 0.82 1.59 12.86
C LYS A 149 0.69 1.36 11.37
N GLY A 150 1.64 1.90 10.64
CA GLY A 150 1.77 1.68 9.21
C GLY A 150 2.96 2.41 8.63
N PHE A 151 2.98 2.42 7.30
CA PHE A 151 3.94 3.20 6.52
C PHE A 151 3.15 4.06 5.54
N ILE A 152 3.64 5.26 5.31
CA ILE A 152 3.12 6.21 4.33
C ILE A 152 4.06 6.13 3.14
N ASP A 153 3.57 5.69 2.00
CA ASP A 153 4.41 5.50 0.82
C ASP A 153 5.16 6.79 0.49
N GLN A 154 4.40 7.91 0.40
CA GLN A 154 4.97 9.23 0.12
C GLN A 154 4.15 10.36 0.73
N VAL A 155 4.84 11.41 1.16
CA VAL A 155 4.28 12.75 1.30
C VAL A 155 5.06 13.66 0.36
N ILE A 156 4.37 14.45 -0.46
CA ILE A 156 4.98 15.28 -1.49
C ILE A 156 4.59 16.75 -1.31
N GLU A 157 5.43 17.65 -1.79
CA GLU A 157 5.05 19.05 -2.05
C GLU A 157 4.48 19.12 -3.46
N HIS A 158 3.16 19.25 -3.53
CA HIS A 158 2.46 19.34 -4.80
C HIS A 158 2.33 20.81 -5.22
N PRO A 159 2.64 21.17 -6.48
CA PRO A 159 2.69 22.58 -6.91
C PRO A 159 1.41 23.39 -6.66
N THR A 160 0.26 22.73 -6.68
CA THR A 160 -1.06 23.40 -6.54
C THR A 160 -1.82 23.02 -5.27
N HIS A 161 -1.44 21.94 -4.61
CA HIS A 161 -2.16 21.40 -3.44
C HIS A 161 -1.37 21.50 -2.14
N GLY A 162 -0.12 21.99 -2.20
CA GLY A 162 0.76 22.04 -1.03
C GLY A 162 1.17 20.64 -0.56
N THR A 163 1.41 20.47 0.71
CA THR A 163 1.77 19.17 1.28
C THR A 163 0.64 18.16 1.11
N HIS A 164 0.93 17.01 0.52
CA HIS A 164 -0.04 16.10 -0.07
C HIS A 164 0.38 14.64 0.17
N VAL A 165 -0.52 13.79 0.66
CA VAL A 165 -0.24 12.35 0.82
C VAL A 165 -0.48 11.61 -0.48
N ARG A 166 0.45 10.72 -0.83
CA ARG A 166 0.37 9.88 -2.03
C ARG A 166 0.65 8.43 -1.69
N ASP A 167 -0.21 7.54 -2.16
CA ASP A 167 -0.04 6.10 -2.03
C ASP A 167 0.17 5.46 -3.40
N ILE A 168 1.12 4.55 -3.52
CA ILE A 168 1.49 3.91 -4.79
C ILE A 168 0.65 2.65 -4.98
N LYS A 169 0.01 2.52 -6.13
CA LYS A 169 -0.77 1.35 -6.51
C LYS A 169 -0.25 0.69 -7.78
N SER A 170 0.26 -0.52 -7.67
CA SER A 170 0.64 -1.36 -8.83
C SER A 170 -0.58 -1.97 -9.54
N GLY A 171 -1.75 -1.95 -8.89
CA GLY A 171 -3.02 -2.46 -9.40
C GLY A 171 -3.76 -1.53 -10.37
N ASN A 172 -5.03 -1.86 -10.65
CA ASN A 172 -5.88 -1.12 -11.59
C ASN A 172 -6.80 -0.11 -10.90
N GLN A 173 -7.03 -0.28 -9.61
CA GLN A 173 -7.97 0.51 -8.85
C GLN A 173 -7.22 1.32 -7.78
N PRO A 174 -7.57 2.59 -7.61
CA PRO A 174 -7.09 3.36 -6.46
C PRO A 174 -7.68 2.77 -5.17
N GLY A 175 -7.16 3.20 -4.04
CA GLY A 175 -7.79 2.99 -2.74
C GLY A 175 -8.95 3.96 -2.51
N ASP A 176 -9.43 3.99 -1.29
CA ASP A 176 -10.43 4.94 -0.81
C ASP A 176 -9.76 6.13 -0.08
N ASP A 177 -10.54 7.17 0.18
CA ASP A 177 -10.08 8.36 0.91
C ASP A 177 -9.70 8.06 2.38
N PHE A 178 -10.22 6.99 2.98
CA PHE A 178 -9.93 6.61 4.36
C PHE A 178 -8.44 6.33 4.60
N GLN A 179 -7.79 5.58 3.71
CA GLN A 179 -6.35 5.29 3.84
C GLN A 179 -5.50 6.55 3.82
N LEU A 180 -5.79 7.44 2.88
CA LEU A 180 -5.10 8.73 2.75
C LEU A 180 -5.35 9.63 3.98
N ALA A 181 -6.56 9.60 4.50
CA ALA A 181 -6.91 10.36 5.72
C ALA A 181 -6.16 9.84 6.96
N VAL A 182 -6.01 8.52 7.12
CA VAL A 182 -5.16 7.95 8.19
C VAL A 182 -3.73 8.45 8.08
N TYR A 183 -3.18 8.53 6.87
CA TYR A 183 -1.85 9.07 6.62
C TYR A 183 -1.74 10.55 7.01
N ALA A 184 -2.71 11.37 6.57
CA ALA A 184 -2.76 12.79 6.92
C ALA A 184 -2.84 13.02 8.45
N ILE A 185 -3.68 12.25 9.14
CA ILE A 185 -3.80 12.30 10.60
C ILE A 185 -2.50 11.86 11.28
N ALA A 186 -1.82 10.84 10.75
CA ALA A 186 -0.54 10.40 11.29
C ALA A 186 0.53 11.49 11.16
N ILE A 187 0.62 12.16 10.01
CA ILE A 187 1.54 13.29 9.81
C ILE A 187 1.22 14.46 10.76
N ASN A 188 -0.07 14.81 10.88
CA ASN A 188 -0.46 15.87 11.81
C ASN A 188 -0.07 15.53 13.26
N GLN A 189 -0.35 14.30 13.71
CA GLN A 189 -0.07 13.89 15.08
C GLN A 189 1.44 13.76 15.37
N MET A 190 2.24 13.34 14.41
CA MET A 190 3.69 13.15 14.57
C MET A 190 4.48 14.45 14.37
N HIS A 191 4.09 15.26 13.41
CA HIS A 191 4.89 16.40 12.93
C HIS A 191 4.16 17.74 13.01
N GLY A 192 2.89 17.77 13.42
CA GLY A 192 2.09 18.99 13.52
C GLY A 192 1.73 19.64 12.17
N THR A 193 1.86 18.91 11.07
CA THR A 193 1.58 19.40 9.72
C THR A 193 0.18 18.97 9.28
N ASP A 194 -0.66 19.94 8.89
CA ASP A 194 -1.99 19.68 8.37
C ASP A 194 -1.92 19.32 6.89
N ILE A 195 -2.58 18.22 6.53
CA ILE A 195 -2.70 17.74 5.15
C ILE A 195 -4.18 17.50 4.83
N ASP A 196 -4.68 18.24 3.85
CA ASP A 196 -6.11 18.22 3.48
C ASP A 196 -6.39 17.42 2.20
N THR A 197 -5.35 17.01 1.50
CA THR A 197 -5.46 16.37 0.18
C THR A 197 -4.56 15.16 0.04
N GLY A 198 -4.98 14.25 -0.84
CA GLY A 198 -4.19 13.07 -1.20
C GLY A 198 -4.61 12.50 -2.54
N ASP A 199 -3.76 11.66 -3.11
CA ASP A 199 -4.04 10.93 -4.34
C ASP A 199 -3.39 9.53 -4.34
N TYR A 200 -3.57 8.83 -5.46
CA TYR A 200 -2.94 7.54 -5.72
C TYR A 200 -2.11 7.62 -6.99
N TRP A 201 -0.81 7.30 -6.87
CA TRP A 201 0.00 7.08 -8.07
C TRP A 201 -0.30 5.70 -8.65
N MET A 202 -0.81 5.68 -9.90
CA MET A 202 -1.30 4.47 -10.54
C MET A 202 -0.25 3.89 -11.49
N GLY A 203 0.46 2.84 -11.07
CA GLY A 203 1.57 2.24 -11.81
C GLY A 203 1.22 1.80 -13.23
N ARG A 204 0.00 1.28 -13.46
CA ARG A 204 -0.43 0.91 -14.82
C ARG A 204 -0.63 2.09 -15.73
N GLN A 205 -1.11 3.21 -15.20
CA GLN A 205 -1.32 4.45 -15.93
C GLN A 205 -0.05 5.31 -16.02
N GLY A 206 0.92 5.08 -15.13
CA GLY A 206 2.15 5.87 -15.03
C GLY A 206 1.91 7.31 -14.59
N LYS A 207 0.88 7.55 -13.78
CA LYS A 207 0.52 8.89 -13.30
C LYS A 207 -0.43 8.81 -12.11
N PRO A 208 -0.57 9.91 -11.34
CA PRO A 208 -1.56 10.01 -10.28
C PRO A 208 -3.01 9.94 -10.80
N THR A 209 -3.93 9.64 -9.89
CA THR A 209 -5.36 9.76 -10.16
C THR A 209 -5.72 11.18 -10.56
N LYS A 210 -6.71 11.33 -11.47
CA LYS A 210 -7.20 12.66 -11.84
C LYS A 210 -7.94 13.35 -10.70
N GLU A 211 -8.58 12.55 -9.87
CA GLU A 211 -9.32 13.01 -8.70
C GLU A 211 -8.34 13.19 -7.55
N ILE A 212 -8.36 14.37 -6.97
CA ILE A 212 -7.69 14.68 -5.73
C ILE A 212 -8.69 14.46 -4.60
N TYR A 213 -8.37 13.55 -3.71
CA TYR A 213 -9.19 13.24 -2.54
C TYR A 213 -9.08 14.36 -1.52
N LYS A 214 -10.23 14.91 -1.13
CA LYS A 214 -10.32 15.90 -0.05
C LYS A 214 -10.56 15.17 1.26
N LEU A 215 -9.63 15.30 2.19
CA LEU A 215 -9.58 14.46 3.40
C LEU A 215 -10.36 15.07 4.58
N HIS A 216 -10.86 16.29 4.47
CA HIS A 216 -11.56 16.99 5.55
C HIS A 216 -12.82 16.27 6.07
N PHE A 217 -13.39 15.34 5.33
CA PHE A 217 -14.51 14.50 5.81
C PHE A 217 -14.06 13.57 6.95
N TRP A 218 -12.85 13.04 6.86
CA TRP A 218 -12.24 12.13 7.81
C TRP A 218 -11.42 12.90 8.83
N ASN A 219 -12.08 13.46 9.85
CA ASN A 219 -11.38 14.02 10.99
C ASN A 219 -10.85 12.89 11.92
N ARG A 220 -10.00 13.25 12.88
CA ARG A 220 -9.38 12.30 13.80
C ARG A 220 -10.40 11.46 14.55
N GLU A 221 -11.52 12.07 15.01
CA GLU A 221 -12.57 11.41 15.78
C GLU A 221 -13.27 10.32 14.96
N LYS A 222 -13.62 10.60 13.70
CA LYS A 222 -14.24 9.61 12.81
C LYS A 222 -13.31 8.45 12.50
N VAL A 223 -12.04 8.73 12.25
CA VAL A 223 -11.04 7.67 12.00
C VAL A 223 -10.83 6.83 13.26
N ALA A 224 -10.74 7.46 14.43
CA ALA A 224 -10.67 6.75 15.71
C ALA A 224 -11.89 5.85 15.92
N GLU A 225 -13.10 6.32 15.63
CA GLU A 225 -14.32 5.55 15.73
C GLU A 225 -14.30 4.26 14.89
N GLU A 226 -13.83 4.33 13.65
CA GLU A 226 -13.71 3.14 12.78
C GLU A 226 -12.68 2.13 13.32
N PHE A 227 -11.53 2.61 13.82
CA PHE A 227 -10.55 1.73 14.45
C PHE A 227 -11.08 1.11 15.76
N HIS A 228 -11.83 1.87 16.57
CA HIS A 228 -12.45 1.35 17.79
C HIS A 228 -13.45 0.24 17.51
N LYS A 229 -14.33 0.39 16.53
CA LYS A 229 -15.30 -0.65 16.13
C LYS A 229 -14.60 -1.97 15.81
N VAL A 230 -13.53 -1.89 15.02
CA VAL A 230 -12.76 -3.08 14.62
C VAL A 230 -11.97 -3.65 15.79
N ASP A 231 -11.30 -2.83 16.59
CA ASP A 231 -10.52 -3.26 17.75
C ASP A 231 -11.41 -3.95 18.80
N GLU A 232 -12.59 -3.40 19.06
CA GLU A 232 -13.56 -3.98 19.98
C GLU A 232 -14.04 -5.35 19.50
N GLY A 233 -14.38 -5.50 18.21
CA GLY A 233 -14.76 -6.78 17.63
C GLY A 233 -13.67 -7.83 17.75
N ILE A 234 -12.42 -7.44 17.41
CA ILE A 234 -11.27 -8.34 17.53
C ILE A 234 -11.01 -8.77 18.97
N ARG A 235 -11.07 -7.84 19.93
CA ARG A 235 -10.87 -8.13 21.36
C ARG A 235 -11.97 -9.04 21.95
N LYS A 236 -13.19 -8.91 21.47
CA LYS A 236 -14.33 -9.77 21.88
C LYS A 236 -14.30 -11.15 21.21
N GLY A 237 -13.40 -11.38 20.24
CA GLY A 237 -13.39 -12.62 19.47
C GLY A 237 -14.59 -12.75 18.52
N ASP A 238 -15.12 -11.62 18.05
CA ASP A 238 -16.27 -11.57 17.14
C ASP A 238 -15.81 -11.68 15.69
N PHE A 239 -15.81 -12.88 15.14
CA PHE A 239 -15.32 -13.18 13.79
C PHE A 239 -16.39 -13.84 12.90
N PRO A 240 -17.55 -13.20 12.68
CA PRO A 240 -18.57 -13.76 11.79
C PRO A 240 -18.08 -13.82 10.34
N ALA A 241 -18.41 -14.90 9.65
CA ALA A 241 -18.19 -14.98 8.22
C ALA A 241 -19.17 -14.05 7.48
N LYS A 242 -18.68 -13.34 6.49
CA LYS A 242 -19.48 -12.52 5.56
C LYS A 242 -19.35 -13.09 4.13
N PRO A 243 -20.06 -14.20 3.83
CA PRO A 243 -19.97 -14.84 2.51
C PRO A 243 -20.52 -13.92 1.44
N ASP A 244 -19.75 -13.79 0.34
CA ASP A 244 -20.06 -12.95 -0.79
C ASP A 244 -19.27 -13.51 -2.00
N GLU A 245 -19.91 -13.66 -3.15
CA GLU A 245 -19.29 -14.33 -4.32
C GLU A 245 -18.00 -13.64 -4.76
N ASP A 246 -18.01 -12.30 -4.84
CA ASP A 246 -16.85 -11.52 -5.29
C ASP A 246 -15.74 -11.48 -4.24
N LYS A 247 -16.10 -11.30 -2.96
CA LYS A 247 -15.12 -11.23 -1.87
C LYS A 247 -14.49 -12.58 -1.58
N CYS A 248 -15.29 -13.66 -1.59
CA CYS A 248 -14.80 -15.01 -1.31
C CYS A 248 -13.95 -15.60 -2.44
N ARG A 249 -14.13 -15.13 -3.67
CA ARG A 249 -13.29 -15.54 -4.81
C ARG A 249 -11.80 -15.27 -4.58
N PHE A 250 -11.48 -14.20 -3.86
CA PHE A 250 -10.12 -13.78 -3.53
C PHE A 250 -9.83 -13.91 -2.02
N CYS A 251 -10.54 -14.80 -1.35
CA CYS A 251 -10.21 -15.15 0.03
C CYS A 251 -8.97 -16.04 0.02
N PRO A 252 -7.89 -15.64 0.70
CA PRO A 252 -6.64 -16.38 0.74
C PRO A 252 -6.77 -17.74 1.43
#